data_1012703b60414b6e0bfa645c69f9f114
#
_entry.id   1012703b60414b6e0bfa645c69f9f114
#
_cell.length_a   1.000
_cell.length_b   1.000
_cell.length_c   1.000
_cell.angle_alpha   90.00
_cell.angle_beta   90.00
_cell.angle_gamma   90.00
#
_symmetry.space_group_name_H-M   'P 1'
#
loop_
_entity.id
_entity.type
_entity.pdbx_description
1 polymer ?
#
loop_
_entity_poly.entity_id
_entity_poly.type
_entity_poly.pdbx_seq_one_letter_code
_entity_poly.pdbx_strand_id
1 'polypeptide(L)'
;MMKLLYSAEAIAARVNDLGDTLNRQYKEHKTVHTVVTMNGASIFAADLVRRITAPQVLHYTGGSYFKGAIKQEVAMNPETLPSNFNQAPVLVIEDILDSGNAIRQLRHILAERGAGPITVVSLFKRIGSPSVAEHSAFSLPRELFVVGYGLDMDGRYRELPAIYTFENTVMTGQSGQC
;
A
#
# COMPACT_ATOMS: atom_id res chain seq x y z
N MET A 1 -23.16 10.68 4.85
CA MET A 1 -23.56 9.44 4.11
C MET A 1 -22.32 8.90 3.39
N MET A 2 -22.14 7.57 3.27
CA MET A 2 -21.06 7.02 2.44
C MET A 2 -21.41 7.17 0.95
N LYS A 3 -20.42 7.62 0.16
CA LYS A 3 -20.53 7.78 -1.29
C LYS A 3 -19.49 6.89 -1.97
N LEU A 4 -19.93 6.14 -2.97
CA LEU A 4 -19.03 5.32 -3.80
C LEU A 4 -18.03 6.21 -4.54
N LEU A 5 -16.73 5.90 -4.42
CA LEU A 5 -15.65 6.57 -5.14
C LEU A 5 -15.12 5.72 -6.29
N TYR A 6 -14.81 4.44 -6.01
CA TYR A 6 -14.39 3.46 -7.00
C TYR A 6 -15.13 2.14 -6.78
N SER A 7 -15.75 1.62 -7.83
CA SER A 7 -16.43 0.33 -7.77
C SER A 7 -15.44 -0.84 -7.72
N ALA A 8 -15.91 -2.01 -7.30
CA ALA A 8 -15.10 -3.23 -7.28
C ALA A 8 -14.55 -3.59 -8.68
N GLU A 9 -15.35 -3.35 -9.72
CA GLU A 9 -14.96 -3.59 -11.12
C GLU A 9 -13.83 -2.63 -11.56
N ALA A 10 -13.93 -1.35 -11.19
CA ALA A 10 -12.89 -0.36 -11.50
C ALA A 10 -11.57 -0.71 -10.79
N ILE A 11 -11.66 -1.18 -9.53
CA ILE A 11 -10.50 -1.63 -8.76
C ILE A 11 -9.89 -2.88 -9.42
N ALA A 12 -10.71 -3.87 -9.77
CA ALA A 12 -10.25 -5.10 -10.41
C ALA A 12 -9.54 -4.81 -11.75
N ALA A 13 -10.06 -3.89 -12.57
CA ALA A 13 -9.41 -3.48 -13.82
C ALA A 13 -8.01 -2.89 -13.55
N ARG A 14 -7.87 -1.99 -12.57
CA ARG A 14 -6.57 -1.40 -12.23
C ARG A 14 -5.59 -2.40 -11.64
N VAL A 15 -6.07 -3.36 -10.84
CA VAL A 15 -5.25 -4.47 -10.31
C VAL A 15 -4.73 -5.34 -11.45
N ASN A 16 -5.55 -5.62 -12.45
CA ASN A 16 -5.13 -6.36 -13.65
C ASN A 16 -4.03 -5.61 -14.43
N ASP A 17 -4.20 -4.30 -14.68
CA ASP A 17 -3.20 -3.47 -15.36
C ASP A 17 -1.85 -3.48 -14.63
N LEU A 18 -1.89 -3.38 -13.29
CA LEU A 18 -0.70 -3.46 -12.45
C LEU A 18 -0.06 -4.85 -12.53
N GLY A 19 -0.86 -5.92 -12.46
CA GLY A 19 -0.40 -7.30 -12.61
C GLY A 19 0.32 -7.51 -13.94
N ASP A 20 -0.23 -7.04 -15.05
CA ASP A 20 0.38 -7.12 -16.38
C ASP A 20 1.72 -6.36 -16.44
N THR A 21 1.78 -5.20 -15.79
CA THR A 21 3.02 -4.41 -15.73
C THR A 21 4.10 -5.13 -14.94
N LEU A 22 3.74 -5.67 -13.78
CA LEU A 22 4.68 -6.43 -12.93
C LEU A 22 5.08 -7.76 -13.58
N ASN A 23 4.19 -8.41 -14.32
CA ASN A 23 4.53 -9.63 -15.09
C ASN A 23 5.59 -9.34 -16.16
N ARG A 24 5.50 -8.22 -16.87
CA ARG A 24 6.55 -7.82 -17.83
C ARG A 24 7.89 -7.55 -17.13
N GLN A 25 7.84 -6.94 -15.93
CA GLN A 25 9.04 -6.61 -15.17
C GLN A 25 9.72 -7.84 -14.59
N TYR A 26 8.95 -8.81 -14.07
CA TYR A 26 9.49 -9.94 -13.32
C TYR A 26 9.59 -11.26 -14.13
N LYS A 27 9.27 -11.26 -15.42
CA LYS A 27 9.19 -12.48 -16.25
C LYS A 27 10.46 -13.36 -16.23
N GLU A 28 11.64 -12.75 -16.09
CA GLU A 28 12.93 -13.46 -16.10
C GLU A 28 13.43 -13.79 -14.67
N HIS A 29 12.70 -13.40 -13.64
CA HIS A 29 13.13 -13.62 -12.26
C HIS A 29 12.63 -14.97 -11.73
N LYS A 30 13.54 -15.73 -11.13
CA LYS A 30 13.23 -17.04 -10.52
C LYS A 30 12.37 -16.90 -9.25
N THR A 31 12.52 -15.79 -8.54
CA THR A 31 11.80 -15.49 -7.29
C THR A 31 11.76 -13.98 -7.08
N VAL A 32 10.61 -13.49 -6.62
CA VAL A 32 10.41 -12.11 -6.16
C VAL A 32 10.02 -12.15 -4.68
N HIS A 33 10.70 -11.40 -3.84
CA HIS A 33 10.24 -11.20 -2.47
C HIS A 33 9.19 -10.10 -2.44
N THR A 34 7.98 -10.42 -2.01
CA THR A 34 6.87 -9.46 -1.93
C THR A 34 6.64 -9.07 -0.48
N VAL A 35 6.84 -7.81 -0.15
CA VAL A 35 6.66 -7.23 1.19
C VAL A 35 5.37 -6.43 1.21
N VAL A 36 4.43 -6.83 2.05
CA VAL A 36 3.12 -6.20 2.20
C VAL A 36 3.07 -5.41 3.50
N THR A 37 2.71 -4.14 3.43
CA THR A 37 2.52 -3.29 4.62
C THR A 37 1.11 -3.47 5.17
N MET A 38 1.05 -4.04 6.35
CA MET A 38 -0.24 -4.37 7.00
C MET A 38 -0.77 -3.19 7.84
N ASN A 39 -2.11 -3.03 8.04
CA ASN A 39 -3.21 -3.90 7.60
C ASN A 39 -3.91 -3.40 6.32
N GLY A 40 -3.75 -2.12 5.96
CA GLY A 40 -4.50 -1.46 4.88
C GLY A 40 -4.27 -2.08 3.50
N ALA A 41 -3.04 -2.51 3.22
CA ALA A 41 -2.70 -3.13 1.94
C ALA A 41 -3.17 -4.59 1.79
N SER A 42 -3.75 -5.20 2.82
CA SER A 42 -4.02 -6.65 2.88
C SER A 42 -4.88 -7.16 1.71
N ILE A 43 -6.02 -6.51 1.44
CA ILE A 43 -6.95 -6.92 0.38
C ILE A 43 -6.35 -6.64 -0.99
N PHE A 44 -5.80 -5.44 -1.19
CA PHE A 44 -5.12 -5.07 -2.43
C PHE A 44 -3.97 -6.03 -2.76
N ALA A 45 -3.13 -6.35 -1.78
CA ALA A 45 -2.04 -7.30 -1.96
C ALA A 45 -2.54 -8.70 -2.30
N ALA A 46 -3.58 -9.19 -1.62
CA ALA A 46 -4.16 -10.51 -1.90
C ALA A 46 -4.66 -10.63 -3.34
N ASP A 47 -5.22 -9.58 -3.91
CA ASP A 47 -5.66 -9.58 -5.30
C ASP A 47 -4.47 -9.42 -6.28
N LEU A 48 -3.53 -8.52 -5.99
CA LEU A 48 -2.41 -8.24 -6.89
C LEU A 48 -1.42 -9.41 -7.00
N VAL A 49 -1.05 -10.04 -5.87
CA VAL A 49 -0.07 -11.15 -5.88
C VAL A 49 -0.55 -12.35 -6.71
N ARG A 50 -1.86 -12.57 -6.76
CA ARG A 50 -2.47 -13.64 -7.58
C ARG A 50 -2.47 -13.34 -9.09
N ARG A 51 -2.16 -12.11 -9.49
CA ARG A 51 -1.98 -11.69 -10.90
C ARG A 51 -0.55 -11.78 -11.38
N ILE A 52 0.40 -11.89 -10.46
CA ILE A 52 1.83 -11.99 -10.79
C ILE A 52 2.19 -13.46 -10.99
N THR A 53 2.75 -13.76 -12.16
CA THR A 53 3.10 -15.14 -12.56
C THR A 53 4.46 -15.60 -12.06
N ALA A 54 5.38 -14.66 -11.78
CA ALA A 54 6.68 -14.98 -11.19
C ALA A 54 6.49 -15.62 -9.79
N PRO A 55 7.27 -16.65 -9.43
CA PRO A 55 7.25 -17.22 -8.09
C PRO A 55 7.54 -16.16 -7.02
N GLN A 56 6.73 -16.13 -5.95
CA GLN A 56 6.81 -15.11 -4.91
C GLN A 56 7.05 -15.73 -3.53
N VAL A 57 7.83 -15.04 -2.70
CA VAL A 57 7.90 -15.27 -1.25
C VAL A 57 7.26 -14.08 -0.56
N LEU A 58 6.14 -14.30 0.11
CA LEU A 58 5.37 -13.23 0.74
C LEU A 58 5.85 -12.96 2.16
N HIS A 59 6.05 -11.67 2.47
CA HIS A 59 6.41 -11.17 3.79
C HIS A 59 5.40 -10.10 4.19
N TYR A 60 5.06 -10.05 5.47
CA TYR A 60 4.13 -9.09 6.03
C TYR A 60 4.84 -8.28 7.10
N THR A 61 4.78 -6.96 7.02
CA THR A 61 5.37 -6.07 8.01
C THR A 61 4.35 -5.06 8.52
N GLY A 62 4.60 -4.47 9.69
CA GLY A 62 3.73 -3.44 10.22
C GLY A 62 3.68 -2.21 9.32
N GLY A 63 2.57 -1.54 9.33
CA GLY A 63 2.33 -0.26 8.66
C GLY A 63 1.76 0.76 9.64
N SER A 64 1.31 1.91 9.16
CA SER A 64 0.62 2.89 9.97
C SER A 64 -0.84 2.48 10.23
N TYR A 65 -1.40 2.89 11.37
CA TYR A 65 -2.83 2.81 11.64
C TYR A 65 -3.36 4.16 12.09
N PHE A 66 -4.66 4.37 11.93
CA PHE A 66 -5.32 5.57 12.42
C PHE A 66 -5.98 5.31 13.77
N LYS A 67 -5.80 6.22 14.73
CA LYS A 67 -6.59 6.29 15.95
C LYS A 67 -7.39 7.58 15.89
N GLY A 68 -8.66 7.47 15.52
CA GLY A 68 -9.45 8.62 15.11
C GLY A 68 -8.89 9.26 13.84
N ALA A 69 -8.75 10.57 13.82
CA ALA A 69 -8.15 11.33 12.70
C ALA A 69 -6.61 11.39 12.76
N ILE A 70 -5.99 10.83 13.81
CA ILE A 70 -4.54 10.90 14.02
C ILE A 70 -3.88 9.64 13.47
N LYS A 71 -3.03 9.82 12.45
CA LYS A 71 -2.18 8.76 11.94
C LYS A 71 -1.14 8.38 13.00
N GLN A 72 -1.15 7.12 13.41
CA GLN A 72 -0.11 6.53 14.25
C GLN A 72 0.85 5.77 13.34
N GLU A 73 2.12 6.11 13.37
CA GLU A 73 3.14 5.31 12.71
C GLU A 73 3.43 4.08 13.58
N VAL A 74 3.09 2.90 13.08
CA VAL A 74 3.60 1.66 13.66
C VAL A 74 5.04 1.53 13.19
N ALA A 75 5.96 1.38 14.12
CA ALA A 75 7.34 1.04 13.77
C ALA A 75 7.32 -0.20 12.88
N MET A 76 7.96 -0.10 11.70
CA MET A 76 8.22 -1.27 10.87
C MET A 76 8.85 -2.34 11.77
N ASN A 77 8.29 -3.55 11.78
CA ASN A 77 8.91 -4.65 12.50
C ASN A 77 9.90 -5.37 11.58
N PRO A 78 11.20 -5.04 11.63
CA PRO A 78 12.19 -5.64 10.75
C PRO A 78 12.34 -7.15 10.99
N GLU A 79 11.98 -7.65 12.16
CA GLU A 79 12.09 -9.07 12.52
C GLU A 79 11.18 -9.97 11.70
N THR A 80 10.11 -9.41 11.10
CA THR A 80 9.22 -10.14 10.18
C THR A 80 9.80 -10.31 8.77
N LEU A 81 10.91 -9.66 8.47
CA LEU A 81 11.57 -9.71 7.17
C LEU A 81 12.81 -10.60 7.21
N PRO A 82 13.20 -11.24 6.09
CA PRO A 82 14.45 -11.97 5.99
C PRO A 82 15.65 -11.13 6.43
N SER A 83 16.64 -11.76 7.07
CA SER A 83 17.90 -11.11 7.42
C SER A 83 18.76 -10.79 6.19
N ASN A 84 18.55 -11.52 5.08
CA ASN A 84 19.23 -11.29 3.81
C ASN A 84 18.31 -11.66 2.64
N PHE A 85 18.20 -10.78 1.65
CA PHE A 85 17.43 -10.98 0.42
C PHE A 85 18.28 -11.56 -0.73
N ASN A 86 19.60 -11.74 -0.55
CA ASN A 86 20.51 -12.35 -1.51
C ASN A 86 20.44 -11.71 -2.92
N GLN A 87 20.35 -10.39 -3.00
CA GLN A 87 20.21 -9.61 -4.24
C GLN A 87 18.95 -9.95 -5.06
N ALA A 88 17.98 -10.66 -4.48
CA ALA A 88 16.70 -10.91 -5.15
C ALA A 88 15.88 -9.62 -5.27
N PRO A 89 15.06 -9.48 -6.32
CA PRO A 89 14.15 -8.33 -6.46
C PRO A 89 13.10 -8.33 -5.35
N VAL A 90 12.74 -7.13 -4.90
CA VAL A 90 11.72 -6.93 -3.87
C VAL A 90 10.58 -6.07 -4.42
N LEU A 91 9.35 -6.58 -4.32
CA LEU A 91 8.13 -5.85 -4.55
C LEU A 91 7.55 -5.41 -3.20
N VAL A 92 7.34 -4.11 -3.01
CA VAL A 92 6.65 -3.57 -1.84
C VAL A 92 5.23 -3.18 -2.25
N ILE A 93 4.23 -3.64 -1.49
CA ILE A 93 2.81 -3.33 -1.72
C ILE A 93 2.28 -2.50 -0.55
N GLU A 94 1.82 -1.29 -0.85
CA GLU A 94 1.31 -0.30 0.10
C GLU A 94 -0.14 0.06 -0.23
N ASP A 95 -0.92 0.46 0.77
CA ASP A 95 -2.29 0.95 0.56
C ASP A 95 -2.30 2.41 0.07
N ILE A 96 -1.82 3.35 0.88
CA ILE A 96 -1.83 4.78 0.56
C ILE A 96 -0.45 5.40 0.74
N LEU A 97 0.11 5.91 -0.34
CA LEU A 97 1.31 6.75 -0.29
C LEU A 97 0.93 8.20 0.01
N ASP A 98 1.34 8.65 1.18
CA ASP A 98 1.16 10.03 1.63
C ASP A 98 2.51 10.77 1.66
N SER A 99 3.17 10.92 2.80
CA SER A 99 4.51 11.55 2.91
C SER A 99 5.63 10.69 2.31
N GLY A 100 5.42 9.38 2.20
CA GLY A 100 6.41 8.41 1.74
C GLY A 100 7.49 8.09 2.78
N ASN A 101 7.40 8.61 4.01
CA ASN A 101 8.42 8.38 5.04
C ASN A 101 8.56 6.90 5.39
N ALA A 102 7.44 6.20 5.61
CA ALA A 102 7.44 4.77 5.91
C ALA A 102 8.10 3.95 4.79
N ILE A 103 7.80 4.27 3.54
CA ILE A 103 8.39 3.59 2.38
C ILE A 103 9.89 3.89 2.23
N ARG A 104 10.34 5.14 2.51
CA ARG A 104 11.77 5.45 2.51
C ARG A 104 12.52 4.66 3.59
N GLN A 105 11.95 4.58 4.79
CA GLN A 105 12.52 3.77 5.89
C GLN A 105 12.57 2.28 5.51
N LEU A 106 11.48 1.74 4.93
CA LEU A 106 11.42 0.34 4.49
C LEU A 106 12.47 0.07 3.39
N ARG A 107 12.62 0.95 2.39
CA ARG A 107 13.66 0.82 1.36
C ARG A 107 15.07 0.76 1.96
N HIS A 108 15.34 1.57 2.99
CA HIS A 108 16.63 1.56 3.69
C HIS A 108 16.88 0.20 4.36
N ILE A 109 15.90 -0.30 5.14
CA ILE A 109 15.98 -1.61 5.80
C ILE A 109 16.21 -2.74 4.77
N LEU A 110 15.46 -2.72 3.66
CA LEU A 110 15.60 -3.72 2.60
C LEU A 110 16.99 -3.68 1.96
N ALA A 111 17.51 -2.48 1.68
CA ALA A 111 18.84 -2.31 1.11
C ALA A 111 19.94 -2.81 2.06
N GLU A 112 19.87 -2.50 3.36
CA GLU A 112 20.81 -3.00 4.36
C GLU A 112 20.79 -4.54 4.46
N ARG A 113 19.66 -5.16 4.11
CA ARG A 113 19.50 -6.62 4.07
C ARG A 113 19.78 -7.23 2.69
N GLY A 114 20.50 -6.51 1.84
CA GLY A 114 20.95 -7.01 0.54
C GLY A 114 19.81 -7.27 -0.45
N ALA A 115 18.73 -6.50 -0.42
CA ALA A 115 17.73 -6.54 -1.48
C ALA A 115 18.33 -6.10 -2.81
N GLY A 116 17.91 -6.75 -3.90
CA GLY A 116 18.15 -6.30 -5.27
C GLY A 116 17.26 -5.10 -5.63
N PRO A 117 16.84 -4.95 -6.89
CA PRO A 117 15.94 -3.87 -7.28
C PRO A 117 14.65 -3.87 -6.46
N ILE A 118 14.29 -2.70 -5.87
CA ILE A 118 13.08 -2.54 -5.07
C ILE A 118 12.06 -1.77 -5.89
N THR A 119 10.90 -2.36 -6.11
CA THR A 119 9.73 -1.74 -6.77
C THR A 119 8.64 -1.53 -5.74
N VAL A 120 8.06 -0.34 -5.67
CA VAL A 120 6.94 -0.01 -4.79
C VAL A 120 5.69 0.17 -5.63
N VAL A 121 4.62 -0.50 -5.22
CA VAL A 121 3.28 -0.37 -5.81
C VAL A 121 2.30 0.03 -4.72
N SER A 122 1.43 0.99 -5.01
CA SER A 122 0.37 1.40 -4.07
C SER A 122 -1.02 1.34 -4.69
N LEU A 123 -2.02 1.10 -3.85
CA LEU A 123 -3.41 1.27 -4.27
C LEU A 123 -3.69 2.75 -4.57
N PHE A 124 -3.28 3.63 -3.65
CA PHE A 124 -3.43 5.08 -3.81
C PHE A 124 -2.11 5.83 -3.66
N LYS A 125 -1.99 6.89 -4.45
CA LYS A 125 -1.00 7.94 -4.25
C LYS A 125 -1.72 9.27 -4.01
N ARG A 126 -1.39 9.98 -2.94
CA ARG A 126 -1.89 11.33 -2.68
C ARG A 126 -1.34 12.31 -3.72
N ILE A 127 -2.20 13.16 -4.28
CA ILE A 127 -1.79 14.22 -5.20
C ILE A 127 -0.82 15.17 -4.49
N GLY A 128 0.30 15.47 -5.12
CA GLY A 128 1.36 16.31 -4.52
C GLY A 128 2.29 15.58 -3.54
N SER A 129 2.10 14.27 -3.31
CA SER A 129 3.05 13.48 -2.52
C SER A 129 4.34 13.24 -3.29
N PRO A 130 5.50 13.12 -2.59
CA PRO A 130 6.74 12.71 -3.23
C PRO A 130 6.56 11.38 -3.96
N SER A 131 7.17 11.27 -5.15
CA SER A 131 7.13 10.02 -5.91
C SER A 131 8.11 9.02 -5.31
N VAL A 132 7.60 8.12 -4.45
CA VAL A 132 8.37 7.01 -3.87
C VAL A 132 7.84 5.64 -4.33
N ALA A 133 6.75 5.62 -5.12
CA ALA A 133 6.26 4.42 -5.80
C ALA A 133 6.51 4.52 -7.30
N GLU A 134 6.86 3.39 -7.87
CA GLU A 134 6.99 3.22 -9.32
C GLU A 134 5.63 3.13 -9.99
N HIS A 135 4.65 2.54 -9.30
CA HIS A 135 3.28 2.39 -9.82
C HIS A 135 2.23 2.65 -8.74
N SER A 136 1.10 3.22 -9.15
CA SER A 136 -0.08 3.39 -8.29
C SER A 136 -1.36 3.12 -9.07
N ALA A 137 -2.33 2.43 -8.45
CA ALA A 137 -3.60 2.16 -9.11
C ALA A 137 -4.39 3.45 -9.34
N PHE A 138 -4.47 4.31 -8.33
CA PHE A 138 -5.25 5.55 -8.37
C PHE A 138 -4.51 6.72 -7.73
N SER A 139 -4.91 7.94 -8.13
CA SER A 139 -4.54 9.18 -7.45
C SER A 139 -5.68 9.63 -6.55
N LEU A 140 -5.34 10.15 -5.36
CA LEU A 140 -6.31 10.56 -4.36
C LEU A 140 -6.03 12.01 -3.92
N PRO A 141 -7.03 12.92 -3.91
CA PRO A 141 -6.88 14.24 -3.31
C PRO A 141 -6.38 14.15 -1.88
N ARG A 142 -5.56 15.11 -1.45
CA ARG A 142 -4.88 15.05 -0.16
C ARG A 142 -5.85 15.02 1.03
N GLU A 143 -6.95 15.76 0.93
CA GLU A 143 -7.94 15.94 1.99
C GLU A 143 -9.02 14.85 1.99
N LEU A 144 -9.05 14.00 0.97
CA LEU A 144 -10.11 13.01 0.83
C LEU A 144 -9.84 11.79 1.69
N PHE A 145 -10.72 11.55 2.67
CA PHE A 145 -10.70 10.33 3.48
C PHE A 145 -11.49 9.21 2.78
N VAL A 146 -10.93 8.02 2.73
CA VAL A 146 -11.52 6.87 2.05
C VAL A 146 -11.47 5.62 2.91
N VAL A 147 -12.44 4.73 2.72
CA VAL A 147 -12.56 3.43 3.37
C VAL A 147 -12.94 2.34 2.37
N GLY A 148 -12.76 1.10 2.75
CA GLY A 148 -13.08 -0.07 1.94
C GLY A 148 -11.85 -0.65 1.26
N TYR A 149 -11.96 -1.85 0.77
CA TYR A 149 -10.93 -2.61 0.08
C TYR A 149 -9.59 -2.66 0.86
N GLY A 150 -9.69 -2.93 2.17
CA GLY A 150 -8.57 -2.95 3.12
C GLY A 150 -8.41 -1.68 3.95
N LEU A 151 -8.90 -0.52 3.47
CA LEU A 151 -8.82 0.76 4.17
C LEU A 151 -9.88 0.87 5.24
N ASP A 152 -9.55 1.51 6.36
CA ASP A 152 -10.44 1.58 7.51
C ASP A 152 -10.70 2.98 8.05
N MET A 153 -11.73 3.03 8.88
CA MET A 153 -11.98 4.07 9.87
C MET A 153 -12.19 3.38 11.22
N ASP A 154 -11.26 3.58 12.15
CA ASP A 154 -11.29 2.96 13.48
C ASP A 154 -11.44 1.43 13.44
N GLY A 155 -10.72 0.76 12.53
CA GLY A 155 -10.71 -0.69 12.34
C GLY A 155 -11.90 -1.25 11.55
N ARG A 156 -12.85 -0.42 11.11
CA ARG A 156 -14.07 -0.82 10.40
C ARG A 156 -13.96 -0.55 8.91
N TYR A 157 -14.82 -1.19 8.13
CA TYR A 157 -15.02 -0.99 6.67
C TYR A 157 -13.93 -1.61 5.78
N ARG A 158 -12.92 -2.29 6.30
CA ARG A 158 -11.90 -2.95 5.46
C ARG A 158 -12.48 -4.01 4.54
N GLU A 159 -13.57 -4.66 4.97
CA GLU A 159 -14.28 -5.74 4.29
C GLU A 159 -15.08 -5.29 3.06
N LEU A 160 -15.35 -4.00 2.91
CA LEU A 160 -16.12 -3.50 1.78
C LEU A 160 -15.39 -3.76 0.46
N PRO A 161 -16.09 -4.25 -0.59
CA PRO A 161 -15.43 -4.63 -1.85
C PRO A 161 -15.05 -3.44 -2.74
N ALA A 162 -15.53 -2.25 -2.42
CA ALA A 162 -15.34 -1.01 -3.17
C ALA A 162 -14.77 0.09 -2.27
N ILE A 163 -14.33 1.19 -2.87
CA ILE A 163 -13.83 2.36 -2.14
C ILE A 163 -14.93 3.40 -2.00
N TYR A 164 -15.09 3.87 -0.77
CA TYR A 164 -16.08 4.89 -0.40
C TYR A 164 -15.41 6.08 0.26
N THR A 165 -16.07 7.23 0.20
CA THR A 165 -15.76 8.43 0.97
C THR A 165 -16.99 8.88 1.76
N PHE A 166 -16.78 9.76 2.75
CA PHE A 166 -17.88 10.35 3.52
C PHE A 166 -18.15 11.77 3.01
N GLU A 167 -19.43 12.09 2.76
CA GLU A 167 -19.85 13.47 2.52
C GLU A 167 -19.55 14.28 3.80
N ASN A 168 -18.87 15.41 3.67
CA ASN A 168 -18.48 16.36 4.74
C ASN A 168 -17.33 15.94 5.68
N THR A 169 -16.49 14.98 5.32
CA THR A 169 -15.25 14.78 6.09
C THR A 169 -14.09 15.49 5.42
N VAL A 170 -14.10 16.81 5.48
CA VAL A 170 -12.87 17.60 5.36
C VAL A 170 -12.10 17.36 6.66
N MET A 171 -10.90 16.84 6.60
CA MET A 171 -10.01 16.71 7.75
C MET A 171 -9.64 18.12 8.22
N THR A 172 -10.52 18.74 8.99
CA THR A 172 -10.19 19.99 9.68
C THR A 172 -9.24 19.64 10.81
N GLY A 173 -7.96 19.92 10.59
CA GLY A 173 -6.99 20.00 11.68
C GLY A 173 -7.41 21.09 12.65
N GLN A 174 -8.26 20.76 13.61
CA GLN A 174 -8.44 21.61 14.78
C GLN A 174 -7.34 21.27 15.78
N SER A 175 -6.32 22.13 15.82
CA SER A 175 -5.55 22.41 17.01
C SER A 175 -6.51 22.88 18.11
N GLY A 176 -7.00 21.94 18.91
CA GLY A 176 -7.73 22.25 20.14
C GLY A 176 -6.73 22.67 21.21
N GLN A 177 -6.55 24.00 21.38
CA GLN A 177 -6.19 24.56 22.67
C GLN A 177 -7.42 24.46 23.58
N CYS A 178 -7.29 23.78 24.69
CA CYS A 178 -7.67 24.17 26.06
C CYS A 178 -7.09 23.13 27.00
#